data_77078417e9daafe1c69d960815a8f34f
#
_entry.id   77078417e9daafe1c69d960815a8f34f
#
_cell.length_a   1.000
_cell.length_b   1.000
_cell.length_c   1.000
_cell.angle_alpha   90.00
_cell.angle_beta   90.00
_cell.angle_gamma   90.00
#
_symmetry.space_group_name_H-M   'P 1'
#
loop_
_entity.id
_entity.type
_entity.pdbx_description
1 polymer ?
#
loop_
_entity_poly.entity_id
_entity_poly.type
_entity_poly.pdbx_seq_one_letter_code
_entity_poly.pdbx_strand_id
1 'polypeptide(L)'
;MNGPRPSNWVFLCDLPSLATDTKVRFLGCVRQYDVNTGNLVLEHNYPRRRTEPESVTVDVNAVLQDLTSDQLRVGAWLNVLGYVRDAATPNPSFSSSQLSSQQSNGATETVIAPVRVTARPVHIDAVMVFPAGAIALGEYERILRNALDLDQCMRITG
;
A
#
# COMPACT_ATOMS: atom_id res chain seq x y z
N MET A 1 -2.99 -22.49 21.32
CA MET A 1 -1.92 -21.52 21.59
C MET A 1 -1.94 -20.48 20.50
N ASN A 2 -2.41 -19.31 20.82
CA ASN A 2 -2.53 -18.23 19.84
C ASN A 2 -1.26 -17.39 19.88
N GLY A 3 -0.27 -17.81 19.10
CA GLY A 3 0.89 -16.98 18.84
C GLY A 3 0.53 -15.76 17.97
N PRO A 4 1.42 -14.78 17.86
CA PRO A 4 1.18 -13.62 16.97
C PRO A 4 0.91 -14.13 15.56
N ARG A 5 -0.09 -13.53 14.90
CA ARG A 5 -0.43 -13.89 13.53
C ARG A 5 0.77 -13.71 12.62
N PRO A 6 1.08 -14.67 11.75
CA PRO A 6 2.15 -14.50 10.78
C PRO A 6 1.82 -13.37 9.82
N SER A 7 2.85 -12.66 9.39
CA SER A 7 2.71 -11.63 8.38
C SER A 7 2.82 -12.22 6.97
N ASN A 8 2.02 -11.69 6.06
CA ASN A 8 2.13 -12.02 4.64
C ASN A 8 3.25 -11.17 4.03
N TRP A 9 4.23 -11.81 3.45
CA TRP A 9 5.30 -11.14 2.73
C TRP A 9 4.84 -10.86 1.30
N VAL A 10 4.69 -9.57 0.97
CA VAL A 10 4.09 -9.13 -0.29
C VAL A 10 4.87 -7.97 -0.91
N PHE A 11 4.60 -7.71 -2.18
CA PHE A 11 5.04 -6.45 -2.81
C PHE A 11 4.11 -5.30 -2.43
N LEU A 12 4.64 -4.09 -2.45
CA LEU A 12 3.85 -2.89 -2.19
C LEU A 12 2.64 -2.79 -3.15
N CYS A 13 2.82 -3.15 -4.41
CA CYS A 13 1.73 -3.10 -5.40
C CYS A 13 0.59 -4.09 -5.12
N ASP A 14 0.81 -5.10 -4.29
CA ASP A 14 -0.21 -6.08 -3.94
C ASP A 14 -1.11 -5.63 -2.77
N LEU A 15 -0.70 -4.59 -2.04
CA LEU A 15 -1.41 -4.14 -0.84
C LEU A 15 -2.88 -3.78 -1.08
N PRO A 16 -3.25 -3.08 -2.17
CA PRO A 16 -4.65 -2.72 -2.41
C PRO A 16 -5.57 -3.91 -2.65
N SER A 17 -5.04 -5.08 -2.99
CA SER A 17 -5.81 -6.30 -3.21
C SER A 17 -6.07 -7.09 -1.94
N LEU A 18 -5.45 -6.73 -0.82
CA LEU A 18 -5.54 -7.45 0.44
C LEU A 18 -6.69 -6.94 1.29
N ALA A 19 -7.27 -7.85 2.08
CA ALA A 19 -8.35 -7.51 2.99
C ALA A 19 -7.86 -6.59 4.12
N THR A 20 -8.77 -5.76 4.63
CA THR A 20 -8.54 -4.96 5.83
C THR A 20 -8.15 -5.88 7.01
N ASP A 21 -7.25 -5.41 7.85
CA ASP A 21 -6.69 -6.14 8.99
C ASP A 21 -5.73 -7.28 8.63
N THR A 22 -5.36 -7.42 7.37
CA THR A 22 -4.30 -8.34 6.97
C THR A 22 -2.95 -7.81 7.48
N LYS A 23 -2.21 -8.66 8.16
CA LYS A 23 -0.86 -8.36 8.61
C LYS A 23 0.12 -8.62 7.47
N VAL A 24 0.88 -7.59 7.11
CA VAL A 24 1.77 -7.62 5.94
C VAL A 24 3.18 -7.21 6.31
N ARG A 25 4.12 -7.68 5.50
CA ARG A 25 5.51 -7.22 5.48
C ARG A 25 5.89 -6.89 4.05
N PHE A 26 6.42 -5.71 3.84
CA PHE A 26 6.82 -5.28 2.49
C PHE A 26 8.00 -4.31 2.56
N LEU A 27 8.63 -4.12 1.42
CA LEU A 27 9.73 -3.20 1.21
C LEU A 27 9.24 -1.96 0.46
N GLY A 28 9.68 -0.78 0.87
CA GLY A 28 9.39 0.45 0.18
C GLY A 28 10.50 1.48 0.33
N CYS A 29 10.60 2.36 -0.65
CA CYS A 29 11.51 3.49 -0.66
C CYS A 29 10.76 4.74 -0.20
N VAL A 30 11.32 5.50 0.72
CA VAL A 30 10.70 6.73 1.23
C VAL A 30 10.66 7.77 0.12
N ARG A 31 9.45 8.20 -0.23
CA ARG A 31 9.20 9.31 -1.15
C ARG A 31 8.94 10.62 -0.40
N GLN A 32 8.23 10.53 0.70
CA GLN A 32 7.85 11.69 1.49
C GLN A 32 7.55 11.29 2.94
N TYR A 33 7.86 12.18 3.85
CA TYR A 33 7.43 12.09 5.24
C TYR A 33 6.70 13.39 5.63
N ASP A 34 5.50 13.24 6.15
CA ASP A 34 4.72 14.37 6.66
C ASP A 34 4.82 14.42 8.19
N VAL A 35 5.54 15.41 8.67
CA VAL A 35 5.79 15.62 10.09
C VAL A 35 4.50 15.90 10.87
N ASN A 36 3.53 16.55 10.22
CA ASN A 36 2.28 16.95 10.89
C ASN A 36 1.36 15.78 11.16
N THR A 37 1.35 14.81 10.29
CA THR A 37 0.45 13.65 10.38
C THR A 37 1.15 12.39 10.85
N GLY A 38 2.48 12.32 10.76
CA GLY A 38 3.24 11.11 11.03
C GLY A 38 3.07 10.05 9.95
N ASN A 39 2.81 10.47 8.72
CA ASN A 39 2.61 9.58 7.59
C ASN A 39 3.85 9.55 6.68
N LEU A 40 4.27 8.34 6.35
CA LEU A 40 5.26 8.08 5.32
C LEU A 40 4.57 7.70 4.02
N VAL A 41 5.04 8.24 2.91
CA VAL A 41 4.68 7.74 1.58
C VAL A 41 5.85 6.91 1.08
N LEU A 42 5.59 5.63 0.84
CA LEU A 42 6.56 4.67 0.33
C LEU A 42 6.20 4.25 -1.09
N GLU A 43 7.21 4.03 -1.91
CA GLU A 43 7.02 3.54 -3.28
C GLU A 43 7.96 2.35 -3.56
N HIS A 44 7.54 1.49 -4.46
CA HIS A 44 8.37 0.40 -4.97
C HIS A 44 7.95 0.12 -6.41
N ASN A 45 8.80 0.46 -7.35
CA ASN A 45 8.55 0.28 -8.78
C ASN A 45 8.83 -1.17 -9.19
N TYR A 46 7.95 -2.07 -8.74
CA TYR A 46 7.99 -3.47 -9.13
C TYR A 46 6.55 -4.03 -9.27
N PRO A 47 6.19 -4.68 -10.37
CA PRO A 47 7.00 -4.81 -11.59
C PRO A 47 7.25 -3.44 -12.24
N ARG A 48 8.41 -3.27 -12.86
CA ARG A 48 8.80 -1.99 -13.44
C ARG A 48 7.80 -1.56 -14.52
N ARG A 49 7.23 -0.41 -14.33
CA ARG A 49 6.29 0.21 -15.28
C ARG A 49 6.83 1.55 -15.75
N ARG A 50 6.39 1.98 -16.92
CA ARG A 50 6.71 3.32 -17.45
C ARG A 50 5.88 4.42 -16.79
N THR A 51 4.81 4.05 -16.11
CA THR A 51 3.96 4.94 -15.34
C THR A 51 4.54 5.19 -13.96
N GLU A 52 3.95 6.11 -13.21
CA GLU A 52 4.36 6.35 -11.82
C GLU A 52 4.35 5.05 -11.01
N PRO A 53 5.37 4.87 -10.15
CA PRO A 53 5.40 3.70 -9.27
C PRO A 53 4.23 3.70 -8.30
N GLU A 54 3.77 2.51 -7.97
CA GLU A 54 2.76 2.34 -6.93
C GLU A 54 3.31 2.85 -5.60
N SER A 55 2.49 3.60 -4.89
CA SER A 55 2.82 4.14 -3.59
C SER A 55 1.77 3.81 -2.55
N VAL A 56 2.16 3.79 -1.31
CA VAL A 56 1.27 3.57 -0.18
C VAL A 56 1.60 4.53 0.96
N THR A 57 0.58 4.97 1.67
CA THR A 57 0.75 5.77 2.88
C THR A 57 0.85 4.85 4.09
N VAL A 58 1.84 5.07 4.91
CA VAL A 58 2.11 4.30 6.13
C VAL A 58 2.05 5.23 7.34
N ASP A 59 1.16 4.92 8.26
CA ASP A 59 1.10 5.61 9.54
C ASP A 59 2.18 5.04 10.46
N VAL A 60 3.15 5.85 10.81
CA VAL A 60 4.28 5.45 11.66
C VAL A 60 4.22 6.04 13.06
N ASN A 61 3.11 6.67 13.44
CA ASN A 61 2.99 7.34 14.74
C ASN A 61 3.27 6.42 15.92
N ALA A 62 2.80 5.17 15.86
CA ALA A 62 3.00 4.19 16.93
C ALA A 62 4.47 3.77 17.11
N VAL A 63 5.29 3.91 16.08
CA VAL A 63 6.69 3.43 16.05
C VAL A 63 7.69 4.57 15.87
N LEU A 64 7.22 5.80 15.89
CA LEU A 64 8.04 6.98 15.59
C LEU A 64 9.23 7.12 16.53
N GLN A 65 9.09 6.69 17.77
CA GLN A 65 10.17 6.73 18.77
C GLN A 65 11.36 5.84 18.39
N ASP A 66 11.10 4.80 17.65
CA ASP A 66 12.11 3.82 17.22
C ASP A 66 12.76 4.19 15.89
N LEU A 67 12.25 5.23 15.23
CA LEU A 67 12.74 5.65 13.92
C LEU A 67 13.77 6.77 14.05
N THR A 68 14.81 6.67 13.25
CA THR A 68 15.83 7.71 13.14
C THR A 68 15.51 8.64 11.97
N SER A 69 16.07 9.85 12.01
CA SER A 69 15.90 10.81 10.92
C SER A 69 16.43 10.30 9.58
N ASP A 70 17.45 9.47 9.61
CA ASP A 70 18.01 8.87 8.39
C ASP A 70 17.04 7.90 7.73
N GLN A 71 16.24 7.19 8.53
CA GLN A 71 15.22 6.27 8.02
C GLN A 71 14.03 7.01 7.39
N LEU A 72 13.76 8.24 7.84
CA LEU A 72 12.67 9.06 7.31
C LEU A 72 13.10 9.90 6.09
N ARG A 73 14.36 9.80 5.70
CA ARG A 73 14.90 10.57 4.58
C ARG A 73 14.42 10.01 3.25
N VAL A 74 14.09 10.89 2.31
CA VAL A 74 13.75 10.52 0.94
C VAL A 74 14.85 9.66 0.33
N GLY A 75 14.47 8.54 -0.27
CA GLY A 75 15.39 7.57 -0.85
C GLY A 75 15.80 6.43 0.08
N ALA A 76 15.47 6.49 1.37
CA ALA A 76 15.74 5.40 2.29
C ALA A 76 14.85 4.19 1.99
N TRP A 77 15.43 2.99 2.02
CA TRP A 77 14.68 1.74 1.85
C TRP A 77 14.34 1.16 3.22
N LEU A 78 13.06 0.89 3.42
CA LEU A 78 12.53 0.42 4.69
C LEU A 78 11.74 -0.87 4.51
N ASN A 79 11.90 -1.78 5.48
CA ASN A 79 10.96 -2.88 5.67
C ASN A 79 9.87 -2.43 6.62
N VAL A 80 8.63 -2.65 6.25
CA VAL A 80 7.46 -2.29 7.05
C VAL A 80 6.69 -3.56 7.39
N LEU A 81 6.39 -3.71 8.66
CA LEU A 81 5.46 -4.69 9.20
C LEU A 81 4.25 -3.94 9.74
N GLY A 82 3.07 -4.27 9.30
CA GLY A 82 1.87 -3.55 9.73
C GLY A 82 0.58 -4.21 9.27
N TYR A 83 -0.51 -3.49 9.46
CA TYR A 83 -1.85 -3.94 9.10
C TYR A 83 -2.43 -3.08 7.99
N VAL A 84 -3.07 -3.75 7.03
CA VAL A 84 -3.81 -3.06 5.96
C VAL A 84 -5.07 -2.44 6.54
N ARG A 85 -5.25 -1.14 6.28
CA ARG A 85 -6.46 -0.39 6.64
C ARG A 85 -7.05 0.25 5.41
N ASP A 86 -8.36 0.48 5.41
CA ASP A 86 -8.99 1.29 4.38
C ASP A 86 -8.55 2.75 4.57
N ALA A 87 -8.08 3.38 3.50
CA ALA A 87 -7.83 4.80 3.53
C ALA A 87 -9.16 5.52 3.77
N ALA A 88 -9.16 6.46 4.72
CA ALA A 88 -10.34 7.25 4.99
C ALA A 88 -10.78 7.96 3.72
N THR A 89 -11.93 7.61 3.19
CA THR A 89 -12.55 8.39 2.13
C THR A 89 -12.81 9.79 2.69
N PRO A 90 -12.39 10.83 1.99
CA PRO A 90 -12.77 12.17 2.42
C PRO A 90 -14.29 12.21 2.55
N ASN A 91 -14.74 12.67 3.70
CA ASN A 91 -16.15 12.68 4.09
C ASN A 91 -17.00 13.24 2.95
N PRO A 92 -18.01 12.51 2.46
CA PRO A 92 -18.84 12.99 1.36
C PRO A 92 -19.77 14.16 1.75
N SER A 93 -19.56 14.75 2.91
CA SER A 93 -20.41 15.84 3.39
C SER A 93 -20.36 17.12 2.55
N PHE A 94 -19.48 17.20 1.57
CA PHE A 94 -19.41 18.35 0.67
C PHE A 94 -20.07 18.14 -0.69
N SER A 95 -20.51 16.93 -1.01
CA SER A 95 -21.05 16.65 -2.34
C SER A 95 -22.57 16.65 -2.42
N SER A 96 -23.24 16.76 -1.30
CA SER A 96 -24.72 16.66 -1.30
C SER A 96 -25.44 17.93 -1.69
N SER A 97 -24.78 19.07 -1.72
CA SER A 97 -25.43 20.34 -2.02
C SER A 97 -25.30 20.79 -3.47
N GLN A 98 -24.51 20.11 -4.28
CA GLN A 98 -24.31 20.50 -5.68
C GLN A 98 -24.92 19.55 -6.70
N LEU A 99 -25.48 18.45 -6.28
CA LEU A 99 -26.06 17.45 -7.19
C LEU A 99 -27.52 17.69 -7.52
N SER A 100 -28.16 18.69 -6.93
CA SER A 100 -29.56 18.95 -7.15
C SER A 100 -29.91 19.81 -8.37
N SER A 101 -28.94 20.32 -9.08
CA SER A 101 -29.21 21.27 -10.17
C SER A 101 -28.79 20.81 -11.56
N GLN A 102 -28.36 19.58 -11.72
CA GLN A 102 -28.04 19.07 -13.04
C GLN A 102 -28.89 17.87 -13.41
N GLN A 103 -30.12 18.16 -13.71
CA GLN A 103 -30.86 17.31 -14.61
C GLN A 103 -30.35 17.58 -16.03
N SER A 104 -29.30 16.93 -16.41
CA SER A 104 -28.94 16.87 -17.80
C SER A 104 -29.89 15.90 -18.48
N ASN A 105 -30.79 16.42 -19.24
CA ASN A 105 -31.67 15.64 -20.07
C ASN A 105 -30.89 14.85 -21.11
N GLY A 106 -30.96 13.54 -21.03
CA GLY A 106 -30.80 12.68 -22.18
C GLY A 106 -29.39 12.36 -22.63
N ALA A 107 -28.46 12.28 -21.75
CA ALA A 107 -27.22 11.58 -22.07
C ALA A 107 -27.41 10.09 -21.90
N THR A 108 -27.93 9.43 -22.89
CA THR A 108 -28.00 7.98 -22.98
C THR A 108 -26.72 7.36 -23.49
N GLU A 109 -25.65 8.02 -23.34
CA GLU A 109 -24.35 7.46 -23.60
C GLU A 109 -23.89 6.75 -22.33
N THR A 110 -24.40 5.55 -22.13
CA THR A 110 -23.73 4.59 -21.26
C THR A 110 -22.43 4.20 -21.94
N VAL A 111 -21.47 5.05 -21.88
CA VAL A 111 -20.10 4.62 -22.05
C VAL A 111 -19.82 3.75 -20.83
N ILE A 112 -19.97 2.47 -20.98
CA ILE A 112 -19.42 1.51 -20.05
C ILE A 112 -17.91 1.65 -20.20
N ALA A 113 -17.36 2.63 -19.53
CA ALA A 113 -15.95 2.64 -19.28
C ALA A 113 -15.62 1.30 -18.64
N PRO A 114 -14.60 0.58 -19.12
CA PRO A 114 -14.21 -0.64 -18.45
C PRO A 114 -14.07 -0.30 -16.98
N VAL A 115 -14.79 -1.00 -16.14
CA VAL A 115 -14.67 -0.88 -14.70
C VAL A 115 -13.20 -1.19 -14.44
N ARG A 116 -12.40 -0.17 -14.41
CA ARG A 116 -11.13 -0.27 -13.74
C ARG A 116 -11.55 -0.65 -12.34
N VAL A 117 -11.23 -1.86 -11.97
CA VAL A 117 -11.20 -2.21 -10.55
C VAL A 117 -10.19 -1.23 -9.98
N THR A 118 -10.70 -0.08 -9.60
CA THR A 118 -9.92 0.90 -8.91
C THR A 118 -9.46 0.20 -7.66
N ALA A 119 -8.19 -0.10 -7.64
CA ALA A 119 -7.56 -0.67 -6.47
C ALA A 119 -8.03 0.17 -5.28
N ARG A 120 -8.68 -0.48 -4.35
CA ARG A 120 -9.21 0.16 -3.15
C ARG A 120 -8.10 0.97 -2.48
N PRO A 121 -8.28 2.26 -2.19
CA PRO A 121 -7.27 3.01 -1.49
C PRO A 121 -7.04 2.42 -0.09
N VAL A 122 -5.79 2.09 0.19
CA VAL A 122 -5.41 1.52 1.47
C VAL A 122 -4.28 2.34 2.10
N HIS A 123 -4.19 2.30 3.42
CA HIS A 123 -3.01 2.74 4.15
C HIS A 123 -2.56 1.62 5.09
N ILE A 124 -1.38 1.74 5.63
CA ILE A 124 -0.79 0.75 6.51
C ILE A 124 -0.58 1.35 7.89
N ASP A 125 -1.07 0.68 8.91
CA ASP A 125 -0.71 0.96 10.29
C ASP A 125 0.57 0.20 10.64
N ALA A 126 1.67 0.91 10.77
CA ALA A 126 2.96 0.28 11.03
C ALA A 126 3.03 -0.22 12.49
N VAL A 127 3.45 -1.45 12.63
CA VAL A 127 3.77 -2.08 13.92
C VAL A 127 5.28 -2.09 14.14
N MET A 128 6.04 -2.22 13.07
CA MET A 128 7.50 -2.23 13.09
C MET A 128 8.01 -1.68 11.77
N VAL A 129 9.03 -0.85 11.84
CA VAL A 129 9.74 -0.33 10.67
C VAL A 129 11.23 -0.46 10.95
N PHE A 130 11.96 -1.02 10.01
CA PHE A 130 13.40 -1.16 10.14
C PHE A 130 14.10 -0.93 8.81
N PRO A 131 15.35 -0.44 8.83
CA PRO A 131 16.07 -0.17 7.58
C PRO A 131 16.35 -1.47 6.83
N ALA A 132 16.27 -1.39 5.50
CA ALA A 132 16.61 -2.52 4.66
C ALA A 132 18.13 -2.74 4.56
N GLY A 133 18.93 -1.74 4.95
CA GLY A 133 20.37 -1.81 4.85
C GLY A 133 20.86 -1.82 3.41
N ALA A 134 21.98 -2.45 3.17
CA ALA A 134 22.53 -2.63 1.83
C ALA A 134 21.81 -3.79 1.15
N ILE A 135 20.62 -3.52 0.62
CA ILE A 135 19.81 -4.54 -0.02
C ILE A 135 20.13 -4.64 -1.52
N ALA A 136 20.31 -5.88 -2.00
CA ALA A 136 20.32 -6.15 -3.42
C ALA A 136 18.86 -6.22 -3.91
N LEU A 137 18.33 -5.11 -4.41
CA LEU A 137 16.93 -4.95 -4.74
C LEU A 137 16.44 -6.00 -5.74
N GLY A 138 17.21 -6.25 -6.80
CA GLY A 138 16.87 -7.27 -7.79
C GLY A 138 16.79 -8.68 -7.21
N GLU A 139 17.64 -9.00 -6.26
CA GLU A 139 17.63 -10.28 -5.56
C GLU A 139 16.40 -10.42 -4.65
N TYR A 140 16.06 -9.37 -3.92
CA TYR A 140 14.85 -9.30 -3.11
C TYR A 140 13.60 -9.54 -3.96
N GLU A 141 13.48 -8.83 -5.07
CA GLU A 141 12.35 -8.93 -5.99
C GLU A 141 12.23 -10.34 -6.57
N ARG A 142 13.35 -10.94 -6.98
CA ARG A 142 13.40 -12.29 -7.52
C ARG A 142 12.94 -13.33 -6.48
N ILE A 143 13.47 -13.25 -5.27
CA ILE A 143 13.16 -14.20 -4.19
C ILE A 143 11.68 -14.09 -3.80
N LEU A 144 11.19 -12.88 -3.62
CA LEU A 144 9.79 -12.68 -3.25
C LEU A 144 8.84 -13.14 -4.36
N ARG A 145 9.15 -12.84 -5.63
CA ARG A 145 8.36 -13.32 -6.77
C ARG A 145 8.27 -14.84 -6.77
N ASN A 146 9.39 -15.53 -6.61
CA ASN A 146 9.42 -16.99 -6.58
C ASN A 146 8.60 -17.54 -5.40
N ALA A 147 8.68 -16.91 -4.23
CA ALA A 147 7.92 -17.35 -3.05
C ALA A 147 6.40 -17.19 -3.27
N LEU A 148 5.97 -16.09 -3.89
CA LEU A 148 4.55 -15.85 -4.20
C LEU A 148 4.03 -16.80 -5.26
N ASP A 149 4.83 -17.10 -6.29
CA ASP A 149 4.46 -18.05 -7.34
C ASP A 149 4.29 -19.46 -6.78
N LEU A 150 5.17 -19.89 -5.88
CA LEU A 150 5.06 -21.18 -5.21
C LEU A 150 3.80 -21.27 -4.33
N ASP A 151 3.50 -20.22 -3.57
CA ASP A 151 2.31 -20.18 -2.73
C ASP A 151 1.03 -20.27 -3.58
N GLN A 152 1.02 -19.61 -4.72
CA GLN A 152 -0.09 -19.67 -5.66
C GLN A 152 -0.26 -21.06 -6.25
N CYS A 153 0.83 -21.71 -6.64
CA CYS A 153 0.79 -23.09 -7.13
C CYS A 153 0.25 -24.07 -6.10
N MET A 154 0.65 -23.91 -4.84
CA MET A 154 0.18 -24.78 -3.75
C MET A 154 -1.31 -24.62 -3.48
N ARG A 155 -1.87 -23.44 -3.67
CA ARG A 155 -3.31 -23.19 -3.51
C ARG A 155 -4.16 -23.82 -4.61
N ILE A 156 -3.60 -23.99 -5.81
CA ILE A 156 -4.31 -24.55 -6.96
C ILE A 156 -4.37 -26.08 -6.86
N THR A 157 -3.41 -26.69 -6.19
CA THR A 157 -3.31 -28.16 -6.06
C THR A 157 -3.97 -28.71 -4.81
N GLY A 158 -4.51 -27.87 -3.96
CA GLY A 158 -5.15 -28.30 -2.72
C GLY A 158 -6.65 -28.50 -2.84
#